data_22ab852739a730dea4496f2e78221c01
#
_entry.id   22ab852739a730dea4496f2e78221c01
#
_cell.length_a   1.000
_cell.length_b   1.000
_cell.length_c   1.000
_cell.angle_alpha   90.00
_cell.angle_beta   90.00
_cell.angle_gamma   90.00
#
_symmetry.space_group_name_H-M   'P 1'
#
loop_
_entity.id
_entity.type
_entity.pdbx_description
1 polymer ?
#
loop_
_entity_poly.entity_id
_entity_poly.type
_entity_poly.pdbx_seq_one_letter_code
_entity_poly.pdbx_strand_id
1 'polypeptide(L)'
;MNWREFFWDYSNFASDTSKKGRINLIKNFLNHAHVIKLAKEEATLFFEIENPSLISQQMSKRPDVIITDGKNPVSWHINGFQGNTKIPKSQKIVDTTGAGDAFLAGLISEFISFGYPKSELEIQACVRFASACGLLTCHGEGAIEPQPDYEKVSKFLGSLIS
;
A
#
# COMPACT_ATOMS: atom_id res chain seq x y z
N MET A 1 -23.36 1.01 3.37
CA MET A 1 -22.11 1.69 3.78
C MET A 1 -22.36 3.18 3.62
N ASN A 2 -22.34 3.94 4.69
CA ASN A 2 -22.76 5.35 4.67
C ASN A 2 -21.51 6.23 4.45
N TRP A 3 -21.35 6.81 3.26
CA TRP A 3 -20.21 7.63 2.85
C TRP A 3 -20.03 8.92 3.64
N ARG A 4 -21.02 9.33 4.47
CA ARG A 4 -20.96 10.55 5.29
C ARG A 4 -20.00 10.44 6.48
N GLU A 5 -19.55 9.25 6.87
CA GLU A 5 -18.57 9.06 7.96
C GLU A 5 -17.12 9.26 7.51
N PHE A 6 -16.86 9.47 6.20
CA PHE A 6 -15.53 9.71 5.65
C PHE A 6 -15.10 11.18 5.64
N PHE A 7 -15.99 12.14 5.88
CA PHE A 7 -15.63 13.55 5.94
C PHE A 7 -15.41 13.98 7.38
N TRP A 8 -14.16 13.95 7.81
CA TRP A 8 -13.74 14.48 9.11
C TRP A 8 -13.54 16.00 9.03
N ASP A 9 -14.09 16.70 10.01
CA ASP A 9 -13.91 18.14 10.19
C ASP A 9 -12.47 18.43 10.65
N TYR A 10 -11.67 18.98 9.75
CA TYR A 10 -10.28 19.38 9.99
C TYR A 10 -10.14 20.54 10.98
N SER A 11 -11.20 21.23 11.32
CA SER A 11 -11.16 22.47 12.11
C SER A 11 -10.69 22.28 13.54
N ASN A 12 -10.88 21.10 14.13
CA ASN A 12 -10.49 20.80 15.51
C ASN A 12 -9.04 20.33 15.69
N PHE A 13 -8.28 20.11 14.61
CA PHE A 13 -6.92 19.56 14.67
C PHE A 13 -5.81 20.57 14.33
N ALA A 14 -6.16 21.81 14.04
CA ALA A 14 -5.21 22.81 13.53
C ALA A 14 -4.33 23.47 14.61
N SER A 15 -4.39 23.08 15.89
CA SER A 15 -3.70 23.80 16.96
C SER A 15 -2.22 23.47 17.12
N ASP A 16 -1.73 22.30 16.69
CA ASP A 16 -0.31 21.93 16.75
C ASP A 16 0.27 21.70 15.36
N THR A 17 0.91 22.74 14.81
CA THR A 17 1.60 22.71 13.49
C THR A 17 3.01 22.11 13.58
N SER A 18 3.46 21.67 14.76
CA SER A 18 4.75 21.02 14.93
C SER A 18 4.82 19.69 14.15
N LYS A 19 6.04 19.21 13.88
CA LYS A 19 6.25 17.87 13.28
C LYS A 19 5.55 16.78 14.10
N LYS A 20 5.61 16.87 15.43
CA LYS A 20 4.99 15.92 16.36
C LYS A 20 3.47 15.97 16.29
N GLY A 21 2.87 17.17 16.22
CA GLY A 21 1.43 17.35 16.08
C GLY A 21 0.90 16.73 14.80
N ARG A 22 1.60 16.95 13.67
CA ARG A 22 1.22 16.34 12.38
C ARG A 22 1.30 14.82 12.41
N ILE A 23 2.33 14.23 13.02
CA ILE A 23 2.46 12.77 13.18
C ILE A 23 1.31 12.22 14.03
N ASN A 24 0.96 12.88 15.14
CA ASN A 24 -0.15 12.45 15.97
C ASN A 24 -1.49 12.51 15.23
N LEU A 25 -1.70 13.55 14.43
CA LEU A 25 -2.89 13.67 13.58
C LEU A 25 -3.01 12.51 12.59
N ILE A 26 -1.91 12.18 11.90
CA ILE A 26 -1.88 11.04 10.97
C ILE A 26 -2.16 9.72 11.71
N LYS A 27 -1.52 9.48 12.85
CA LYS A 27 -1.77 8.27 13.66
C LYS A 27 -3.23 8.16 14.10
N ASN A 28 -3.85 9.26 14.51
CA ASN A 28 -5.26 9.27 14.87
C ASN A 28 -6.15 8.93 13.69
N PHE A 29 -5.85 9.46 12.49
CA PHE A 29 -6.56 9.10 11.26
C PHE A 29 -6.39 7.61 10.92
N LEU A 30 -5.17 7.10 10.97
CA LEU A 30 -4.86 5.70 10.68
C LEU A 30 -5.59 4.72 11.61
N ASN A 31 -5.90 5.12 12.86
CA ASN A 31 -6.68 4.30 13.79
C ASN A 31 -8.12 3.98 13.31
N HIS A 32 -8.62 4.67 12.29
CA HIS A 32 -9.93 4.40 11.68
C HIS A 32 -9.85 3.51 10.45
N ALA A 33 -8.66 3.29 9.90
CA ALA A 33 -8.46 2.47 8.71
C ALA A 33 -8.64 0.97 9.00
N HIS A 34 -9.07 0.22 7.98
CA HIS A 34 -9.08 -1.25 8.00
C HIS A 34 -7.84 -1.82 7.30
N VAL A 35 -7.33 -1.10 6.32
CA VAL A 35 -6.11 -1.44 5.58
C VAL A 35 -5.24 -0.20 5.51
N ILE A 36 -3.96 -0.35 5.80
CA ILE A 36 -2.96 0.72 5.77
C ILE A 36 -1.80 0.29 4.87
N LYS A 37 -1.49 1.12 3.88
CA LYS A 37 -0.26 0.99 3.10
C LYS A 37 0.69 2.11 3.50
N LEU A 38 1.91 1.74 3.82
CA LEU A 38 3.00 2.67 4.15
C LEU A 38 4.21 2.42 3.24
N ALA A 39 4.95 3.47 2.92
CA ALA A 39 6.34 3.30 2.56
C ALA A 39 7.16 2.98 3.83
N LYS A 40 8.31 2.36 3.68
CA LYS A 40 9.18 1.99 4.80
C LYS A 40 9.58 3.22 5.64
N GLU A 41 9.88 4.32 4.98
CA GLU A 41 10.22 5.59 5.61
C GLU A 41 9.04 6.15 6.43
N GLU A 42 7.81 5.98 5.96
CA GLU A 42 6.60 6.37 6.69
C GLU A 42 6.36 5.47 7.90
N ALA A 43 6.58 4.16 7.76
CA ALA A 43 6.50 3.23 8.88
C ALA A 43 7.50 3.59 9.99
N THR A 44 8.76 3.86 9.63
CA THR A 44 9.78 4.33 10.55
C THR A 44 9.41 5.69 11.17
N LEU A 45 8.94 6.64 10.35
CA LEU A 45 8.58 7.98 10.81
C LEU A 45 7.41 7.99 11.78
N PHE A 46 6.37 7.21 11.49
CA PHE A 46 5.13 7.24 12.29
C PHE A 46 5.18 6.27 13.45
N PHE A 47 5.77 5.10 13.30
CA PHE A 47 5.68 4.02 14.29
C PHE A 47 7.02 3.61 14.90
N GLU A 48 8.14 4.07 14.35
CA GLU A 48 9.51 3.65 14.74
C GLU A 48 9.72 2.13 14.56
N ILE A 49 8.88 1.50 13.75
CA ILE A 49 8.82 0.05 13.51
C ILE A 49 8.60 -0.19 12.02
N GLU A 50 9.29 -1.20 11.47
CA GLU A 50 9.16 -1.61 10.06
C GLU A 50 8.45 -2.97 9.91
N ASN A 51 7.87 -3.50 10.98
CA ASN A 51 7.17 -4.77 10.97
C ASN A 51 5.64 -4.55 10.90
N PRO A 52 4.95 -5.00 9.82
CA PRO A 52 3.52 -4.79 9.63
C PRO A 52 2.66 -5.31 10.78
N SER A 53 2.96 -6.50 11.31
CA SER A 53 2.21 -7.12 12.41
C SER A 53 2.33 -6.31 13.70
N LEU A 54 3.55 -5.83 14.02
CA LEU A 54 3.76 -5.01 15.21
C LEU A 54 3.10 -3.64 15.09
N ILE A 55 3.08 -3.03 13.89
CA ILE A 55 2.33 -1.78 13.65
C ILE A 55 0.83 -2.02 13.86
N SER A 56 0.28 -3.08 13.28
CA SER A 56 -1.12 -3.46 13.47
C SER A 56 -1.48 -3.61 14.95
N GLN A 57 -0.62 -4.25 15.74
CA GLN A 57 -0.82 -4.47 17.19
C GLN A 57 -0.81 -3.18 18.02
N GLN A 58 -0.14 -2.14 17.57
CA GLN A 58 -0.15 -0.83 18.25
C GLN A 58 -1.46 -0.06 18.04
N MET A 59 -2.30 -0.49 17.10
CA MET A 59 -3.50 0.24 16.73
C MET A 59 -4.75 -0.46 17.28
N SER A 60 -5.71 0.32 17.75
CA SER A 60 -6.91 -0.20 18.43
C SER A 60 -7.77 -1.11 17.53
N LYS A 61 -7.88 -0.80 16.23
CA LYS A 61 -8.63 -1.60 15.26
C LYS A 61 -7.84 -2.75 14.65
N ARG A 62 -6.54 -2.84 14.96
CA ARG A 62 -5.63 -3.85 14.37
C ARG A 62 -5.80 -3.96 12.86
N PRO A 63 -5.57 -2.87 12.11
CA PRO A 63 -5.73 -2.86 10.66
C PRO A 63 -4.76 -3.82 10.00
N ASP A 64 -5.09 -4.23 8.80
CA ASP A 64 -4.12 -4.88 7.93
C ASP A 64 -3.08 -3.85 7.46
N VAL A 65 -1.82 -4.23 7.46
CA VAL A 65 -0.70 -3.32 7.19
C VAL A 65 0.19 -3.88 6.08
N ILE A 66 0.48 -3.04 5.10
CA ILE A 66 1.38 -3.33 3.99
C ILE A 66 2.49 -2.29 3.99
N ILE A 67 3.75 -2.72 3.90
CA ILE A 67 4.93 -1.85 3.83
C ILE A 67 5.67 -2.10 2.53
N THR A 68 5.78 -1.06 1.71
CA THR A 68 6.57 -1.05 0.47
C THR A 68 7.95 -0.45 0.72
N ASP A 69 9.01 -1.02 0.10
CA ASP A 69 10.41 -0.59 0.26
C ASP A 69 11.12 -0.55 -1.10
N GLY A 70 10.66 0.36 -1.97
CA GLY A 70 11.23 0.54 -3.31
C GLY A 70 11.29 -0.77 -4.09
N LYS A 71 12.49 -1.25 -4.41
CA LYS A 71 12.73 -2.52 -5.14
C LYS A 71 12.80 -3.76 -4.24
N ASN A 72 12.74 -3.59 -2.94
CA ASN A 72 12.80 -4.69 -1.97
C ASN A 72 11.44 -5.39 -1.84
N PRO A 73 11.38 -6.59 -1.27
CA PRO A 73 10.12 -7.28 -1.06
C PRO A 73 9.13 -6.44 -0.25
N VAL A 74 7.88 -6.49 -0.64
CA VAL A 74 6.76 -5.89 0.11
C VAL A 74 6.47 -6.78 1.32
N SER A 75 6.53 -6.23 2.52
CA SER A 75 6.13 -6.91 3.74
C SER A 75 4.67 -6.60 4.07
N TRP A 76 3.95 -7.58 4.59
CA TRP A 76 2.53 -7.44 4.86
C TRP A 76 2.07 -8.27 6.07
N HIS A 77 1.01 -7.76 6.70
CA HIS A 77 0.17 -8.45 7.67
C HIS A 77 -1.28 -8.22 7.25
N ILE A 78 -1.93 -9.25 6.70
CA ILE A 78 -3.28 -9.18 6.14
C ILE A 78 -4.10 -10.38 6.62
N ASN A 79 -5.29 -10.13 7.14
CA ASN A 79 -6.23 -11.15 7.60
C ASN A 79 -5.59 -12.18 8.56
N GLY A 80 -4.70 -11.70 9.44
CA GLY A 80 -3.98 -12.55 10.41
C GLY A 80 -2.77 -13.30 9.86
N PHE A 81 -2.55 -13.31 8.53
CA PHE A 81 -1.35 -13.85 7.91
C PHE A 81 -0.26 -12.77 7.83
N GLN A 82 1.00 -13.19 7.86
CA GLN A 82 2.14 -12.28 7.67
C GLN A 82 3.17 -12.88 6.73
N GLY A 83 3.81 -12.04 5.95
CA GLY A 83 4.81 -12.51 5.00
C GLY A 83 5.45 -11.40 4.19
N ASN A 84 6.19 -11.82 3.17
CA ASN A 84 6.87 -10.94 2.21
C ASN A 84 6.63 -11.43 0.79
N THR A 85 6.36 -10.49 -0.12
CA THR A 85 6.18 -10.78 -1.54
C THR A 85 7.27 -10.08 -2.34
N LYS A 86 8.02 -10.85 -3.15
CA LYS A 86 9.04 -10.29 -4.03
C LYS A 86 8.40 -9.47 -5.14
N ILE A 87 8.96 -8.30 -5.42
CA ILE A 87 8.55 -7.45 -6.53
C ILE A 87 9.04 -8.06 -7.85
N PRO A 88 8.25 -8.06 -8.92
CA PRO A 88 8.73 -8.39 -10.25
C PRO A 88 9.93 -7.52 -10.65
N LYS A 89 10.91 -8.11 -11.32
CA LYS A 89 12.09 -7.37 -11.74
C LYS A 89 11.85 -6.66 -13.08
N SER A 90 12.29 -5.42 -13.20
CA SER A 90 12.41 -4.69 -14.46
C SER A 90 13.74 -3.93 -14.46
N GLN A 91 14.32 -3.78 -15.65
CA GLN A 91 15.53 -2.95 -15.88
C GLN A 91 15.17 -1.53 -16.29
N LYS A 92 13.91 -1.28 -16.68
CA LYS A 92 13.47 0.02 -17.18
C LYS A 92 12.80 0.81 -16.06
N ILE A 93 13.55 1.66 -15.39
CA ILE A 93 13.00 2.63 -14.43
C ILE A 93 13.33 4.03 -14.97
N VAL A 94 12.31 4.82 -15.22
CA VAL A 94 12.38 6.20 -15.73
C VAL A 94 12.07 7.19 -14.60
N ASP A 95 10.93 7.01 -13.95
CA ASP A 95 10.46 7.87 -12.85
C ASP A 95 9.69 7.01 -11.85
N THR A 96 9.86 7.25 -10.55
CA THR A 96 9.17 6.51 -9.49
C THR A 96 7.92 7.23 -8.97
N THR A 97 7.61 8.39 -9.52
CA THR A 97 6.44 9.19 -9.14
C THR A 97 5.14 8.40 -9.41
N GLY A 98 4.25 8.35 -8.42
CA GLY A 98 2.98 7.64 -8.53
C GLY A 98 3.05 6.12 -8.38
N ALA A 99 4.24 5.51 -8.23
CA ALA A 99 4.36 4.06 -8.05
C ALA A 99 3.60 3.53 -6.83
N GLY A 100 3.62 4.29 -5.73
CA GLY A 100 2.90 3.95 -4.51
C GLY A 100 1.37 4.02 -4.66
N ASP A 101 0.89 5.00 -5.42
CA ASP A 101 -0.54 5.18 -5.71
C ASP A 101 -1.04 4.09 -6.67
N ALA A 102 -0.27 3.77 -7.71
CA ALA A 102 -0.57 2.66 -8.62
C ALA A 102 -0.55 1.30 -7.91
N PHE A 103 0.38 1.09 -6.97
CA PHE A 103 0.37 -0.09 -6.10
C PHE A 103 -0.94 -0.19 -5.32
N LEU A 104 -1.34 0.90 -4.64
CA LEU A 104 -2.56 0.92 -3.84
C LEU A 104 -3.81 0.70 -4.70
N ALA A 105 -3.88 1.34 -5.87
CA ALA A 105 -4.97 1.15 -6.82
C ALA A 105 -5.06 -0.31 -7.30
N GLY A 106 -3.93 -0.94 -7.63
CA GLY A 106 -3.87 -2.35 -8.01
C GLY A 106 -4.32 -3.28 -6.89
N LEU A 107 -3.91 -3.01 -5.65
CA LEU A 107 -4.34 -3.80 -4.48
C LEU A 107 -5.85 -3.72 -4.25
N ILE A 108 -6.41 -2.51 -4.32
CA ILE A 108 -7.86 -2.28 -4.18
C ILE A 108 -8.62 -2.98 -5.32
N SER A 109 -8.11 -2.90 -6.55
CA SER A 109 -8.70 -3.58 -7.71
C SER A 109 -8.81 -5.10 -7.50
N GLU A 110 -7.77 -5.74 -6.99
CA GLU A 110 -7.77 -7.17 -6.67
C GLU A 110 -8.80 -7.49 -5.57
N PHE A 111 -8.84 -6.71 -4.49
CA PHE A 111 -9.80 -6.91 -3.40
C PHE A 111 -11.26 -6.75 -3.85
N ILE A 112 -11.53 -5.84 -4.79
CA ILE A 112 -12.88 -5.63 -5.35
C ILE A 112 -13.24 -6.77 -6.29
N SER A 113 -12.32 -7.21 -7.15
CA SER A 113 -12.58 -8.18 -8.21
C SER A 113 -12.69 -9.61 -7.69
N PHE A 114 -11.87 -9.98 -6.72
CA PHE A 114 -11.76 -11.36 -6.21
C PHE A 114 -12.20 -11.53 -4.77
N GLY A 115 -12.55 -10.43 -4.10
CA GLY A 115 -12.86 -10.42 -2.68
C GLY A 115 -11.62 -10.26 -1.80
N TYR A 116 -11.85 -10.12 -0.51
CA TYR A 116 -10.78 -9.97 0.47
C TYR A 116 -10.02 -11.29 0.63
N PRO A 117 -8.67 -11.31 0.57
CA PRO A 117 -7.89 -12.55 0.53
C PRO A 117 -8.00 -13.33 1.86
N LYS A 118 -8.16 -14.65 1.75
CA LYS A 118 -8.39 -15.57 2.87
C LYS A 118 -7.25 -16.56 3.10
N SER A 119 -6.22 -16.50 2.28
CA SER A 119 -5.04 -17.36 2.37
C SER A 119 -3.78 -16.58 2.04
N GLU A 120 -2.64 -17.07 2.50
CA GLU A 120 -1.33 -16.49 2.19
C GLU A 120 -1.07 -16.43 0.68
N LEU A 121 -1.52 -17.44 -0.05
CA LEU A 121 -1.34 -17.53 -1.50
C LEU A 121 -2.14 -16.44 -2.24
N GLU A 122 -3.37 -16.19 -1.81
CA GLU A 122 -4.19 -15.10 -2.34
C GLU A 122 -3.60 -13.73 -2.02
N ILE A 123 -3.08 -13.53 -0.79
CA ILE A 123 -2.41 -12.30 -0.40
C ILE A 123 -1.17 -12.05 -1.28
N GLN A 124 -0.34 -13.08 -1.46
CA GLN A 124 0.84 -12.97 -2.33
C GLN A 124 0.46 -12.63 -3.77
N ALA A 125 -0.62 -13.21 -4.30
CA ALA A 125 -1.11 -12.90 -5.64
C ALA A 125 -1.55 -11.43 -5.75
N CYS A 126 -2.38 -10.93 -4.82
CA CYS A 126 -2.82 -9.54 -4.78
C CYS A 126 -1.64 -8.56 -4.66
N VAL A 127 -0.70 -8.83 -3.73
CA VAL A 127 0.47 -7.98 -3.52
C VAL A 127 1.42 -8.01 -4.73
N ARG A 128 1.55 -9.16 -5.41
CA ARG A 128 2.34 -9.28 -6.63
C ARG A 128 1.73 -8.48 -7.79
N PHE A 129 0.40 -8.52 -7.95
CA PHE A 129 -0.31 -7.73 -8.94
C PHE A 129 -0.14 -6.23 -8.66
N ALA A 130 -0.38 -5.79 -7.42
CA ALA A 130 -0.19 -4.42 -6.98
C ALA A 130 1.26 -3.94 -7.22
N SER A 131 2.26 -4.80 -6.93
CA SER A 131 3.67 -4.49 -7.18
C SER A 131 3.97 -4.31 -8.67
N ALA A 132 3.33 -5.09 -9.54
CA ALA A 132 3.46 -4.94 -10.99
C ALA A 132 2.83 -3.63 -11.48
N CYS A 133 1.70 -3.19 -10.89
CA CYS A 133 1.11 -1.88 -11.19
C CYS A 133 2.10 -0.75 -10.88
N GLY A 134 2.66 -0.73 -9.66
CA GLY A 134 3.66 0.28 -9.28
C GLY A 134 4.91 0.24 -10.14
N LEU A 135 5.41 -0.96 -10.46
CA LEU A 135 6.60 -1.13 -11.30
C LEU A 135 6.38 -0.63 -12.73
N LEU A 136 5.25 -0.96 -13.37
CA LEU A 136 4.94 -0.54 -14.73
C LEU A 136 4.72 0.97 -14.82
N THR A 137 4.19 1.61 -13.77
CA THR A 137 4.13 3.07 -13.66
C THR A 137 5.52 3.69 -13.72
N CYS A 138 6.53 3.04 -13.14
CA CYS A 138 7.91 3.54 -13.21
C CYS A 138 8.55 3.47 -14.60
N HIS A 139 7.90 2.92 -15.61
CA HIS A 139 8.46 2.84 -16.98
C HIS A 139 8.27 4.11 -17.82
N GLY A 140 7.57 5.11 -17.33
CA GLY A 140 7.35 6.41 -17.98
C GLY A 140 7.55 7.57 -17.03
N GLU A 141 7.41 8.78 -17.51
CA GLU A 141 7.50 10.02 -16.74
C GLU A 141 6.14 10.37 -16.11
N GLY A 142 6.15 10.85 -14.88
CA GLY A 142 4.98 11.33 -14.16
C GLY A 142 4.12 10.22 -13.57
N ALA A 143 3.06 10.63 -12.84
CA ALA A 143 2.25 9.73 -12.02
C ALA A 143 1.01 9.18 -12.73
N ILE A 144 0.55 9.76 -13.83
CA ILE A 144 -0.75 9.46 -14.44
C ILE A 144 -0.59 8.72 -15.78
N GLU A 145 0.15 9.32 -16.72
CA GLU A 145 0.31 8.79 -18.07
C GLU A 145 0.86 7.34 -18.14
N PRO A 146 1.86 6.95 -17.31
CA PRO A 146 2.42 5.61 -17.41
C PRO A 146 1.61 4.54 -16.66
N GLN A 147 0.49 4.88 -15.97
CA GLN A 147 -0.29 3.89 -15.22
C GLN A 147 -0.80 2.78 -16.15
N PRO A 148 -0.59 1.50 -15.78
CA PRO A 148 -1.04 0.39 -16.58
C PRO A 148 -2.53 0.12 -16.37
N ASP A 149 -3.19 -0.39 -17.40
CA ASP A 149 -4.47 -1.07 -17.27
C ASP A 149 -4.29 -2.53 -16.78
N TYR A 150 -5.40 -3.19 -16.47
CA TYR A 150 -5.41 -4.57 -15.98
C TYR A 150 -4.77 -5.56 -16.98
N GLU A 151 -5.05 -5.41 -18.27
CA GLU A 151 -4.55 -6.29 -19.31
C GLU A 151 -3.01 -6.21 -19.43
N LYS A 152 -2.46 -5.00 -19.39
CA LYS A 152 -1.02 -4.75 -19.42
C LYS A 152 -0.31 -5.38 -18.23
N VAL A 153 -0.88 -5.26 -17.02
CA VAL A 153 -0.33 -5.88 -15.80
C VAL A 153 -0.37 -7.41 -15.92
N SER A 154 -1.51 -7.98 -16.34
CA SER A 154 -1.69 -9.43 -16.49
C SER A 154 -0.73 -10.02 -17.51
N LYS A 155 -0.55 -9.35 -18.65
CA LYS A 155 0.40 -9.75 -19.69
C LYS A 155 1.85 -9.69 -19.19
N PHE A 156 2.20 -8.64 -18.46
CA PHE A 156 3.53 -8.52 -17.87
C PHE A 156 3.80 -9.65 -16.88
N LEU A 157 2.89 -9.93 -15.96
CA LEU A 157 3.05 -11.02 -15.00
C LEU A 157 3.11 -12.40 -15.67
N GLY A 158 2.32 -12.62 -16.72
CA GLY A 158 2.35 -13.86 -17.52
C GLY A 158 3.71 -14.08 -18.20
N SER A 159 4.36 -13.02 -18.69
CA SER A 159 5.68 -13.10 -19.32
C SER A 159 6.83 -13.46 -18.37
N LEU A 160 6.61 -13.40 -17.06
CA LEU A 160 7.61 -13.75 -16.03
C LEU A 160 7.58 -15.23 -15.64
N ILE A 161 6.60 -15.99 -16.13
CA ILE A 161 6.40 -17.42 -15.82
C ILE A 161 6.95 -18.30 -16.97
N SER A 162 7.14 -17.71 -18.13
CA SER A 162 7.74 -18.36 -19.31
C SER A 162 9.28 -18.25 -19.29
#